data_467f70b7c3695d52985ab53d3352674b
#
_entry.id   467f70b7c3695d52985ab53d3352674b
#
_cell.length_a   1.000
_cell.length_b   1.000
_cell.length_c   1.000
_cell.angle_alpha   90.00
_cell.angle_beta   90.00
_cell.angle_gamma   90.00
#
_symmetry.space_group_name_H-M   'P 1'
#
loop_
_entity.id
_entity.type
_entity.pdbx_description
1 polymer ?
#
loop_
_entity_poly.entity_id
_entity_poly.type
_entity_poly.pdbx_seq_one_letter_code
_entity_poly.pdbx_strand_id
1 'polypeptide(L)'
;IAGNGEDEQKLFNLVKKLGIEECIKFLGYRKDVQNLMSQLDLIVLSSLWEGLPLTPIEAYSVGRTIVATRVDGTPEIVRDGVDGYLIDPKNSEQIADAVCKVIEIDEKRARMEMNAKERYVQEFSFAQLAEKYSRFYEEL
;
A
#
# COMPACT_ATOMS: atom_id res chain seq x y z
N ILE A 1 -2.84 1.71 -12.51
CA ILE A 1 -3.38 0.50 -11.86
C ILE A 1 -2.52 -0.66 -12.30
N ALA A 2 -1.90 -1.38 -11.35
CA ALA A 2 -1.12 -2.59 -11.60
C ALA A 2 -1.90 -3.82 -11.09
N GLY A 3 -1.81 -4.92 -11.81
CA GLY A 3 -2.58 -6.13 -11.56
C GLY A 3 -3.56 -6.42 -12.69
N ASN A 4 -4.19 -7.58 -12.63
CA ASN A 4 -5.28 -8.00 -13.50
C ASN A 4 -6.32 -8.76 -12.67
N GLY A 5 -7.56 -8.74 -13.09
CA GLY A 5 -8.66 -9.37 -12.39
C GLY A 5 -9.97 -9.31 -13.17
N GLU A 6 -10.97 -9.97 -12.63
CA GLU A 6 -12.28 -10.09 -13.29
C GLU A 6 -12.98 -8.75 -13.52
N ASP A 7 -12.66 -7.74 -12.71
CA ASP A 7 -13.27 -6.41 -12.81
C ASP A 7 -12.54 -5.44 -13.75
N GLU A 8 -11.48 -5.88 -14.44
CA GLU A 8 -10.68 -5.01 -15.31
C GLU A 8 -11.55 -4.29 -16.34
N GLN A 9 -12.43 -5.01 -17.04
CA GLN A 9 -13.34 -4.41 -18.04
C GLN A 9 -14.32 -3.40 -17.41
N LYS A 10 -14.77 -3.64 -16.18
CA LYS A 10 -15.65 -2.70 -15.44
C LYS A 10 -14.89 -1.41 -15.11
N LEU A 11 -13.64 -1.54 -14.71
CA LEU A 11 -12.78 -0.39 -14.43
C LEU A 11 -12.50 0.43 -15.69
N PHE A 12 -12.19 -0.19 -16.83
CA PHE A 12 -12.07 0.50 -18.11
C PHE A 12 -13.32 1.29 -18.47
N ASN A 13 -14.49 0.67 -18.35
CA ASN A 13 -15.77 1.33 -18.64
C ASN A 13 -16.03 2.50 -17.68
N LEU A 14 -15.67 2.36 -16.41
CA LEU A 14 -15.81 3.42 -15.42
C LEU A 14 -14.90 4.62 -15.72
N VAL A 15 -13.62 4.37 -16.02
CA VAL A 15 -12.65 5.40 -16.43
C VAL A 15 -13.16 6.19 -17.61
N LYS A 16 -13.68 5.51 -18.65
CA LYS A 16 -14.29 6.13 -19.83
C LYS A 16 -15.55 6.94 -19.48
N LYS A 17 -16.42 6.39 -18.64
CA LYS A 17 -17.63 7.09 -18.17
C LYS A 17 -17.31 8.39 -17.43
N LEU A 18 -16.19 8.41 -16.70
CA LEU A 18 -15.72 9.57 -15.93
C LEU A 18 -14.91 10.56 -16.78
N GLY A 19 -14.52 10.21 -18.01
CA GLY A 19 -13.72 11.06 -18.90
C GLY A 19 -12.30 11.30 -18.40
N ILE A 20 -11.69 10.30 -17.71
CA ILE A 20 -10.37 10.40 -17.08
C ILE A 20 -9.34 9.44 -17.70
N GLU A 21 -9.53 9.02 -18.94
CA GLU A 21 -8.67 8.06 -19.63
C GLU A 21 -7.21 8.52 -19.70
N GLU A 22 -6.99 9.82 -19.88
CA GLU A 22 -5.64 10.40 -19.94
C GLU A 22 -4.91 10.38 -18.58
N CYS A 23 -5.66 10.24 -17.47
CA CYS A 23 -5.12 10.23 -16.11
C CYS A 23 -4.84 8.81 -15.59
N ILE A 24 -5.37 7.77 -16.22
CA ILE A 24 -5.32 6.40 -15.73
C ILE A 24 -4.53 5.51 -16.69
N LYS A 25 -3.55 4.80 -16.16
CA LYS A 25 -2.81 3.78 -16.90
C LYS A 25 -3.05 2.41 -16.28
N PHE A 26 -3.53 1.48 -17.08
CA PHE A 26 -3.62 0.07 -16.71
C PHE A 26 -2.34 -0.62 -17.14
N LEU A 27 -1.59 -1.16 -16.18
CA LEU A 27 -0.26 -1.72 -16.40
C LEU A 27 -0.29 -3.26 -16.49
N GLY A 28 -1.47 -3.86 -16.25
CA GLY A 28 -1.60 -5.31 -16.19
C GLY A 28 -0.75 -5.93 -15.06
N TYR A 29 -0.48 -7.23 -15.17
CA TYR A 29 0.39 -7.93 -14.24
C TYR A 29 1.85 -7.48 -14.41
N ARG A 30 2.50 -7.16 -13.27
CA ARG A 30 3.90 -6.70 -13.23
C ARG A 30 4.73 -7.61 -12.35
N LYS A 31 5.93 -7.95 -12.81
CA LYS A 31 6.94 -8.69 -12.01
C LYS A 31 7.90 -7.77 -11.27
N ASP A 32 8.01 -6.52 -11.69
CA ASP A 32 8.90 -5.49 -11.17
C ASP A 32 8.17 -4.52 -10.21
N VAL A 33 7.27 -5.05 -9.39
CA VAL A 33 6.39 -4.25 -8.52
C VAL A 33 7.16 -3.32 -7.60
N GLN A 34 8.24 -3.79 -6.97
CA GLN A 34 9.07 -2.96 -6.09
C GLN A 34 9.72 -1.79 -6.83
N ASN A 35 10.21 -2.03 -8.07
CA ASN A 35 10.77 -0.97 -8.89
C ASN A 35 9.70 0.05 -9.30
N LEU A 36 8.50 -0.42 -9.64
CA LEU A 36 7.36 0.45 -9.89
C LEU A 36 7.00 1.28 -8.66
N MET A 37 6.84 0.65 -7.49
CA MET A 37 6.48 1.33 -6.24
C MET A 37 7.50 2.40 -5.85
N SER A 38 8.79 2.17 -6.08
CA SER A 38 9.85 3.14 -5.75
C SER A 38 9.74 4.45 -6.53
N GLN A 39 9.01 4.48 -7.64
CA GLN A 39 8.81 5.64 -8.50
C GLN A 39 7.48 6.36 -8.26
N LEU A 40 6.64 5.85 -7.36
CA LEU A 40 5.35 6.44 -7.03
C LEU A 40 5.48 7.38 -5.82
N ASP A 41 4.62 8.38 -5.76
CA ASP A 41 4.48 9.26 -4.59
C ASP A 41 3.69 8.58 -3.46
N LEU A 42 2.77 7.70 -3.81
CA LEU A 42 1.86 7.04 -2.89
C LEU A 42 1.33 5.73 -3.50
N ILE A 43 1.12 4.74 -2.65
CA ILE A 43 0.42 3.50 -3.01
C ILE A 43 -0.99 3.54 -2.44
N VAL A 44 -1.96 3.00 -3.18
CA VAL A 44 -3.34 2.83 -2.70
C VAL A 44 -3.72 1.36 -2.80
N LEU A 45 -4.17 0.78 -1.70
CA LEU A 45 -4.70 -0.59 -1.61
C LEU A 45 -6.15 -0.54 -1.13
N SER A 46 -7.09 -0.67 -2.06
CA SER A 46 -8.54 -0.54 -1.82
C SER A 46 -9.26 -1.89 -1.69
N SER A 47 -8.62 -2.89 -1.12
CA SER A 47 -9.15 -4.26 -0.99
C SER A 47 -10.40 -4.30 -0.12
N LEU A 48 -11.29 -5.24 -0.43
CA LEU A 48 -12.49 -5.51 0.38
C LEU A 48 -12.24 -6.56 1.46
N TRP A 49 -11.25 -7.41 1.25
CA TRP A 49 -10.75 -8.44 2.18
C TRP A 49 -9.29 -8.72 1.86
N GLU A 50 -8.53 -9.11 2.87
CA GLU A 50 -7.14 -9.52 2.77
C GLU A 50 -6.88 -10.57 3.85
N GLY A 51 -5.87 -11.42 3.69
CA GLY A 51 -5.34 -12.15 4.83
C GLY A 51 -4.38 -11.24 5.62
N LEU A 52 -3.08 -11.41 5.36
CA LEU A 52 -2.02 -10.46 5.73
C LEU A 52 -1.42 -9.91 4.43
N PRO A 53 -1.77 -8.68 4.00
CA PRO A 53 -1.36 -8.17 2.69
C PRO A 53 0.15 -7.90 2.64
N LEU A 54 0.81 -8.38 1.59
CA LEU A 54 2.23 -8.09 1.37
C LEU A 54 2.47 -6.71 0.76
N THR A 55 1.49 -6.16 0.06
CA THR A 55 1.59 -4.85 -0.61
C THR A 55 2.05 -3.71 0.30
N PRO A 56 1.54 -3.53 1.54
CA PRO A 56 2.07 -2.52 2.45
C PRO A 56 3.53 -2.79 2.85
N ILE A 57 3.91 -4.03 3.07
CA ILE A 57 5.28 -4.41 3.41
C ILE A 57 6.23 -4.12 2.24
N GLU A 58 5.81 -4.43 1.02
CA GLU A 58 6.56 -4.11 -0.21
C GLU A 58 6.71 -2.59 -0.39
N ALA A 59 5.65 -1.81 -0.17
CA ALA A 59 5.70 -0.35 -0.18
C ALA A 59 6.71 0.19 0.84
N TYR A 60 6.67 -0.30 2.08
CA TYR A 60 7.59 0.08 3.15
C TYR A 60 9.04 -0.32 2.84
N SER A 61 9.25 -1.46 2.17
CA SER A 61 10.59 -1.91 1.77
C SER A 61 11.30 -0.92 0.84
N VAL A 62 10.55 -0.18 0.04
CA VAL A 62 11.05 0.86 -0.87
C VAL A 62 10.87 2.28 -0.31
N GLY A 63 10.46 2.41 0.96
CA GLY A 63 10.30 3.70 1.62
C GLY A 63 9.12 4.50 1.09
N ARG A 64 8.01 3.86 0.76
CA ARG A 64 6.78 4.51 0.33
C ARG A 64 5.66 4.34 1.34
N THR A 65 4.90 5.40 1.56
CA THR A 65 3.67 5.38 2.36
C THR A 65 2.51 4.81 1.56
N ILE A 66 1.44 4.44 2.24
CA ILE A 66 0.27 3.80 1.65
C ILE A 66 -1.04 4.33 2.23
N VAL A 67 -2.07 4.40 1.40
CA VAL A 67 -3.46 4.49 1.83
C VAL A 67 -4.09 3.12 1.61
N ALA A 68 -4.57 2.48 2.67
CA ALA A 68 -5.10 1.13 2.59
C ALA A 68 -6.44 1.00 3.31
N THR A 69 -7.27 0.07 2.86
CA THR A 69 -8.53 -0.25 3.56
C THR A 69 -8.25 -0.96 4.87
N ARG A 70 -9.02 -0.60 5.89
CA ARG A 70 -9.00 -1.19 7.24
C ARG A 70 -9.74 -2.53 7.22
N VAL A 71 -9.11 -3.55 6.66
CA VAL A 71 -9.66 -4.91 6.57
C VAL A 71 -8.63 -5.93 7.06
N ASP A 72 -9.10 -6.95 7.74
CA ASP A 72 -8.33 -8.11 8.21
C ASP A 72 -6.95 -7.74 8.79
N GLY A 73 -5.86 -8.30 8.28
CA GLY A 73 -4.50 -8.05 8.74
C GLY A 73 -3.87 -6.70 8.33
N THR A 74 -4.55 -5.87 7.53
CA THR A 74 -3.99 -4.57 7.11
C THR A 74 -3.64 -3.67 8.31
N PRO A 75 -4.47 -3.54 9.38
CA PRO A 75 -4.14 -2.73 10.55
C PRO A 75 -2.96 -3.25 11.38
N GLU A 76 -2.55 -4.50 11.20
CA GLU A 76 -1.36 -5.04 11.85
C GLU A 76 -0.08 -4.48 11.21
N ILE A 77 -0.15 -4.09 9.93
CA ILE A 77 0.98 -3.57 9.18
C ILE A 77 0.95 -2.04 9.15
N VAL A 78 -0.19 -1.42 8.84
CA VAL A 78 -0.30 0.02 8.64
C VAL A 78 -0.75 0.70 9.93
N ARG A 79 0.07 1.63 10.45
CA ARG A 79 -0.28 2.50 11.59
C ARG A 79 -0.90 3.79 11.07
N ASP A 80 -2.19 3.94 11.32
CA ASP A 80 -2.99 5.05 10.83
C ASP A 80 -2.43 6.42 11.24
N GLY A 81 -2.18 7.28 10.25
CA GLY A 81 -1.60 8.62 10.43
C GLY A 81 -0.10 8.65 10.74
N VAL A 82 0.58 7.51 10.86
CA VAL A 82 2.00 7.41 11.23
C VAL A 82 2.87 7.00 10.04
N ASP A 83 2.59 5.88 9.40
CA ASP A 83 3.32 5.35 8.25
C ASP A 83 2.41 5.11 7.03
N GLY A 84 1.10 5.32 7.18
CA GLY A 84 0.10 5.26 6.14
C GLY A 84 -1.24 5.75 6.66
N TYR A 85 -2.29 5.63 5.86
CA TYR A 85 -3.67 5.87 6.28
C TYR A 85 -4.51 4.62 6.11
N LEU A 86 -5.37 4.39 7.10
CA LEU A 86 -6.39 3.35 7.07
C LEU A 86 -7.76 3.98 6.85
N ILE A 87 -8.45 3.51 5.83
CA ILE A 87 -9.76 3.98 5.42
C ILE A 87 -10.79 2.85 5.48
N ASP A 88 -12.07 3.20 5.57
CA ASP A 88 -13.14 2.20 5.54
C ASP A 88 -13.28 1.58 4.14
N PRO A 89 -13.56 0.27 4.04
CA PRO A 89 -13.81 -0.36 2.74
C PRO A 89 -15.04 0.25 2.05
N LYS A 90 -15.02 0.30 0.71
CA LYS A 90 -16.07 0.90 -0.13
C LYS A 90 -16.30 2.40 0.08
N ASN A 91 -15.34 3.12 0.65
CA ASN A 91 -15.45 4.55 0.90
C ASN A 91 -14.46 5.34 0.01
N SER A 92 -14.91 5.68 -1.20
CA SER A 92 -14.08 6.41 -2.17
C SER A 92 -13.76 7.84 -1.73
N GLU A 93 -14.61 8.48 -0.92
CA GLU A 93 -14.38 9.82 -0.39
C GLU A 93 -13.21 9.80 0.60
N GLN A 94 -13.20 8.83 1.52
CA GLN A 94 -12.06 8.67 2.44
C GLN A 94 -10.75 8.36 1.70
N ILE A 95 -10.79 7.60 0.59
CA ILE A 95 -9.61 7.38 -0.25
C ILE A 95 -9.11 8.72 -0.78
N ALA A 96 -9.98 9.51 -1.39
CA ALA A 96 -9.63 10.80 -1.97
C ALA A 96 -9.04 11.74 -0.91
N ASP A 97 -9.71 11.88 0.23
CA ASP A 97 -9.25 12.71 1.36
C ASP A 97 -7.88 12.28 1.89
N ALA A 98 -7.67 10.97 2.06
CA ALA A 98 -6.41 10.45 2.54
C ALA A 98 -5.28 10.67 1.53
N VAL A 99 -5.54 10.47 0.24
CA VAL A 99 -4.60 10.74 -0.85
C VAL A 99 -4.22 12.21 -0.88
N CYS A 100 -5.19 13.13 -0.84
CA CYS A 100 -4.93 14.57 -0.80
C CYS A 100 -4.07 14.95 0.42
N LYS A 101 -4.40 14.46 1.62
CA LYS A 101 -3.63 14.72 2.85
C LYS A 101 -2.16 14.29 2.78
N VAL A 102 -1.86 13.26 1.98
CA VAL A 102 -0.47 12.80 1.78
C VAL A 102 0.24 13.62 0.72
N ILE A 103 -0.43 13.93 -0.40
CA ILE A 103 0.20 14.55 -1.56
C ILE A 103 0.38 16.07 -1.38
N GLU A 104 -0.55 16.75 -0.70
CA GLU A 104 -0.53 18.22 -0.55
C GLU A 104 0.58 18.73 0.37
N ILE A 105 1.10 17.90 1.27
CA ILE A 105 2.09 18.31 2.29
C ILE A 105 3.33 17.42 2.19
N ASP A 106 4.34 17.88 1.46
CA ASP A 106 5.58 17.12 1.22
C ASP A 106 6.29 16.70 2.52
N GLU A 107 6.35 17.57 3.51
CA GLU A 107 6.97 17.25 4.81
C GLU A 107 6.26 16.12 5.53
N LYS A 108 4.94 16.09 5.45
CA LYS A 108 4.13 15.03 6.05
C LYS A 108 4.37 13.71 5.34
N ARG A 109 4.36 13.72 4.00
CA ARG A 109 4.66 12.55 3.19
C ARG A 109 6.04 12.00 3.50
N ALA A 110 7.07 12.84 3.47
CA ALA A 110 8.44 12.43 3.77
C ALA A 110 8.58 11.81 5.17
N ARG A 111 7.89 12.36 6.17
CA ARG A 111 7.88 11.81 7.54
C ARG A 111 7.19 10.44 7.58
N MET A 112 6.08 10.26 6.88
CA MET A 112 5.39 8.98 6.81
C MET A 112 6.25 7.93 6.07
N GLU A 113 6.91 8.30 4.98
CA GLU A 113 7.83 7.43 4.23
C GLU A 113 9.03 6.99 5.08
N MET A 114 9.58 7.90 5.88
CA MET A 114 10.67 7.58 6.81
C MET A 114 10.19 6.57 7.87
N ASN A 115 9.02 6.80 8.48
CA ASN A 115 8.42 5.90 9.46
C ASN A 115 8.12 4.52 8.85
N ALA A 116 7.63 4.48 7.62
CA ALA A 116 7.36 3.26 6.87
C ALA A 116 8.65 2.45 6.64
N LYS A 117 9.71 3.12 6.19
CA LYS A 117 11.01 2.48 5.97
C LYS A 117 11.64 1.96 7.25
N GLU A 118 11.58 2.74 8.31
CA GLU A 118 12.07 2.34 9.62
C GLU A 118 11.34 1.10 10.13
N ARG A 119 10.01 1.09 10.05
CA ARG A 119 9.20 -0.05 10.45
C ARG A 119 9.52 -1.31 9.65
N TYR A 120 9.71 -1.18 8.33
CA TYR A 120 10.15 -2.31 7.51
C TYR A 120 11.44 -2.92 8.04
N VAL A 121 12.45 -2.10 8.31
CA VAL A 121 13.75 -2.58 8.80
C VAL A 121 13.62 -3.26 10.15
N GLN A 122 12.81 -2.70 11.05
CA GLN A 122 12.69 -3.19 12.43
C GLN A 122 11.78 -4.42 12.57
N GLU A 123 10.75 -4.56 11.74
CA GLU A 123 9.71 -5.55 11.97
C GLU A 123 9.52 -6.56 10.84
N PHE A 124 9.68 -6.12 9.56
CA PHE A 124 9.26 -6.89 8.39
C PHE A 124 10.39 -7.30 7.47
N SER A 125 11.63 -6.89 7.73
CA SER A 125 12.77 -7.30 6.91
C SER A 125 13.02 -8.81 7.02
N PHE A 126 13.59 -9.40 5.97
CA PHE A 126 13.95 -10.82 5.97
C PHE A 126 14.88 -11.19 7.14
N ALA A 127 15.79 -10.27 7.52
CA ALA A 127 16.67 -10.47 8.67
C ALA A 127 15.89 -10.62 9.98
N GLN A 128 14.88 -9.74 10.20
CA GLN A 128 14.02 -9.82 11.38
C GLN A 128 13.16 -11.09 11.39
N LEU A 129 12.64 -11.46 10.22
CA LEU A 129 11.88 -12.70 10.09
C LEU A 129 12.75 -13.90 10.44
N ALA A 130 13.96 -14.00 9.87
CA ALA A 130 14.89 -15.09 10.14
C ALA A 130 15.27 -15.18 11.63
N GLU A 131 15.53 -14.04 12.28
CA GLU A 131 15.83 -13.97 13.71
C GLU A 131 14.67 -14.47 14.57
N LYS A 132 13.43 -14.03 14.27
CA LYS A 132 12.21 -14.48 14.98
C LYS A 132 12.01 -15.99 14.84
N TYR A 133 12.20 -16.54 13.64
CA TYR A 133 12.11 -17.99 13.44
C TYR A 133 13.21 -18.76 14.19
N SER A 134 14.46 -18.29 14.16
CA SER A 134 15.56 -18.94 14.89
C SER A 134 15.25 -19.02 16.38
N ARG A 135 14.83 -17.91 17.00
CA ARG A 135 14.43 -17.91 18.42
C ARG A 135 13.28 -18.87 18.70
N PHE A 136 12.24 -18.85 17.87
CA PHE A 136 11.11 -19.76 18.05
C PHE A 136 11.53 -21.25 18.06
N TYR A 137 12.48 -21.63 17.18
CA TYR A 137 12.98 -22.99 17.14
C TYR A 137 13.97 -23.33 18.28
N GLU A 138 14.63 -22.35 18.88
CA GLU A 138 15.48 -22.54 20.04
C GLU A 138 14.69 -22.73 21.36
N GLU A 139 13.45 -22.26 21.39
CA GLU A 139 12.54 -22.37 22.55
C GLU A 139 11.69 -23.64 22.53
N LEU A 140 11.73 -24.47 21.46
CA LEU A 140 11.04 -25.76 21.34
C LEU A 140 11.89 -26.92 21.85
#